data_46706ef6f2f54558a1f7b4ed86da3956
#
_entry.id   46706ef6f2f54558a1f7b4ed86da3956
#
_cell.length_a   1.000
_cell.length_b   1.000
_cell.length_c   1.000
_cell.angle_alpha   90.00
_cell.angle_beta   90.00
_cell.angle_gamma   90.00
#
_symmetry.space_group_name_H-M   'P 1'
#
loop_
_entity.id
_entity.type
_entity.pdbx_description
1 polymer ?
#
loop_
_entity_poly.entity_id
_entity_poly.type
_entity_poly.pdbx_seq_one_letter_code
_entity_poly.pdbx_strand_id
1 'polypeptide(L)'
;MFVFRLSKSNLSFFEVVCLILFSVLFQLVSVHVHAYEGQLQRTVNNVLEAYGGKNNVLKIKTISAHGRIDDFLRKTSGGYARTMRRPGELRIDILPERGGEVRILSHGKGLQGSGDRLGAAKPVSLSSMRYQYGYLDLPMSLADGSAKAVHRGVEELHGRPMEILLIELANAPTLKVYIDFETHLIRRVEARFEMGGMGSSVLGTEYDNFKTVDGAVFPLTLNNFAGGKNISVLTITRLTLNQALPDGVFAPND
;
A
#
# COMPACT_ATOMS: atom_id res chain seq x y z
N MET A 1 -27.63 -55.74 33.03
CA MET A 1 -26.25 -55.92 32.49
C MET A 1 -26.34 -55.92 30.97
N PHE A 2 -26.26 -54.73 30.35
CA PHE A 2 -26.35 -54.57 28.92
C PHE A 2 -24.92 -54.62 28.33
N VAL A 3 -24.64 -55.65 27.57
CA VAL A 3 -23.36 -55.80 26.84
C VAL A 3 -23.52 -55.12 25.49
N PHE A 4 -22.86 -53.97 25.26
CA PHE A 4 -22.73 -53.33 23.98
C PHE A 4 -21.75 -54.14 23.12
N ARG A 5 -22.28 -54.85 22.13
CA ARG A 5 -21.52 -55.56 21.10
C ARG A 5 -21.08 -54.53 20.03
N LEU A 6 -19.83 -54.10 20.06
CA LEU A 6 -19.23 -53.33 19.00
C LEU A 6 -19.16 -54.20 17.72
N SER A 7 -19.96 -53.86 16.72
CA SER A 7 -19.90 -54.45 15.39
C SER A 7 -18.59 -54.01 14.74
N LYS A 8 -17.69 -54.92 14.43
CA LYS A 8 -16.54 -54.68 13.55
C LYS A 8 -17.09 -54.51 12.12
N SER A 9 -17.26 -53.25 11.68
CA SER A 9 -17.46 -52.94 10.28
C SER A 9 -16.12 -53.12 9.56
N ASN A 10 -15.97 -54.14 8.77
CA ASN A 10 -14.85 -54.28 7.83
C ASN A 10 -15.05 -53.21 6.74
N LEU A 11 -14.22 -52.13 6.74
CA LEU A 11 -14.19 -51.20 5.62
C LEU A 11 -13.87 -51.95 4.33
N SER A 12 -14.58 -51.66 3.26
CA SER A 12 -14.30 -52.23 1.96
C SER A 12 -12.93 -51.71 1.47
N PHE A 13 -12.25 -52.48 0.65
CA PHE A 13 -10.96 -52.09 0.04
C PHE A 13 -11.07 -50.72 -0.64
N PHE A 14 -12.21 -50.41 -1.24
CA PHE A 14 -12.47 -49.12 -1.89
C PHE A 14 -12.53 -47.94 -0.88
N GLU A 15 -13.16 -48.14 0.27
CA GLU A 15 -13.19 -47.09 1.34
C GLU A 15 -11.83 -46.84 1.94
N VAL A 16 -11.00 -47.84 2.11
CA VAL A 16 -9.61 -47.67 2.58
C VAL A 16 -8.77 -46.89 1.55
N VAL A 17 -8.91 -47.22 0.26
CA VAL A 17 -8.21 -46.48 -0.82
C VAL A 17 -8.66 -45.03 -0.88
N CYS A 18 -9.96 -44.73 -0.76
CA CYS A 18 -10.49 -43.36 -0.73
C CYS A 18 -9.97 -42.57 0.49
N LEU A 19 -9.90 -43.17 1.68
CA LEU A 19 -9.36 -42.55 2.87
C LEU A 19 -7.86 -42.22 2.72
N ILE A 20 -7.08 -43.14 2.13
CA ILE A 20 -5.65 -42.90 1.87
C ILE A 20 -5.47 -41.75 0.85
N LEU A 21 -6.21 -41.75 -0.26
CA LEU A 21 -6.17 -40.70 -1.26
C LEU A 21 -6.57 -39.35 -0.67
N PHE A 22 -7.60 -39.29 0.17
CA PHE A 22 -8.04 -38.07 0.85
C PHE A 22 -6.99 -37.55 1.83
N SER A 23 -6.34 -38.45 2.59
CA SER A 23 -5.27 -38.06 3.52
C SER A 23 -4.03 -37.52 2.81
N VAL A 24 -3.63 -38.14 1.69
CA VAL A 24 -2.50 -37.67 0.86
C VAL A 24 -2.82 -36.30 0.22
N LEU A 25 -4.04 -36.12 -0.29
CA LEU A 25 -4.47 -34.83 -0.86
C LEU A 25 -4.47 -33.73 0.19
N PHE A 26 -4.94 -34.03 1.40
CA PHE A 26 -4.95 -33.09 2.54
C PHE A 26 -3.54 -32.68 2.97
N GLN A 27 -2.59 -33.62 2.99
CA GLN A 27 -1.18 -33.33 3.30
C GLN A 27 -0.52 -32.47 2.22
N LEU A 28 -0.79 -32.73 0.92
CA LEU A 28 -0.26 -31.92 -0.17
C LEU A 28 -0.76 -30.46 -0.11
N VAL A 29 -2.04 -30.25 0.20
CA VAL A 29 -2.59 -28.90 0.39
C VAL A 29 -1.95 -28.18 1.56
N SER A 30 -1.75 -28.86 2.68
CA SER A 30 -1.11 -28.28 3.89
C SER A 30 0.33 -27.82 3.63
N VAL A 31 1.12 -28.61 2.89
CA VAL A 31 2.51 -28.25 2.54
C VAL A 31 2.55 -27.00 1.66
N HIS A 32 1.65 -26.84 0.70
CA HIS A 32 1.61 -25.67 -0.16
C HIS A 32 1.24 -24.41 0.62
N VAL A 33 0.27 -24.45 1.54
CA VAL A 33 -0.12 -23.30 2.35
C VAL A 33 1.04 -22.81 3.23
N HIS A 34 1.74 -23.72 3.91
CA HIS A 34 2.90 -23.36 4.74
C HIS A 34 4.07 -22.78 3.94
N ALA A 35 4.30 -23.25 2.72
CA ALA A 35 5.34 -22.70 1.84
C ALA A 35 5.02 -21.25 1.42
N TYR A 36 3.76 -20.95 1.10
CA TYR A 36 3.30 -19.59 0.75
C TYR A 36 3.37 -18.63 1.94
N GLU A 37 2.95 -19.03 3.12
CA GLU A 37 3.05 -18.20 4.34
C GLU A 37 4.50 -17.90 4.69
N GLY A 38 5.38 -18.89 4.60
CA GLY A 38 6.82 -18.72 4.83
C GLY A 38 7.47 -17.76 3.82
N GLN A 39 7.03 -17.75 2.56
CA GLN A 39 7.55 -16.82 1.55
C GLN A 39 7.06 -15.40 1.81
N LEU A 40 5.76 -15.21 2.08
CA LEU A 40 5.21 -13.90 2.43
C LEU A 40 5.95 -13.28 3.61
N GLN A 41 6.16 -14.06 4.68
CA GLN A 41 6.86 -13.55 5.88
C GLN A 41 8.31 -13.16 5.57
N ARG A 42 9.03 -13.93 4.74
CA ARG A 42 10.39 -13.57 4.29
C ARG A 42 10.37 -12.27 3.49
N THR A 43 9.48 -12.14 2.49
CA THR A 43 9.36 -10.92 1.68
C THR A 43 9.06 -9.70 2.55
N VAL A 44 8.11 -9.79 3.48
CA VAL A 44 7.78 -8.69 4.41
C VAL A 44 8.97 -8.33 5.30
N ASN A 45 9.67 -9.33 5.86
CA ASN A 45 10.85 -9.08 6.70
C ASN A 45 11.95 -8.38 5.90
N ASN A 46 12.24 -8.84 4.68
CA ASN A 46 13.24 -8.24 3.81
C ASN A 46 12.89 -6.78 3.46
N VAL A 47 11.61 -6.50 3.15
CA VAL A 47 11.14 -5.13 2.94
C VAL A 47 11.38 -4.28 4.19
N LEU A 48 11.01 -4.76 5.37
CA LEU A 48 11.20 -4.00 6.61
C LEU A 48 12.67 -3.72 6.89
N GLU A 49 13.56 -4.67 6.67
CA GLU A 49 15.01 -4.47 6.80
C GLU A 49 15.52 -3.43 5.78
N ALA A 50 15.09 -3.50 4.52
CA ALA A 50 15.45 -2.53 3.49
C ALA A 50 14.96 -1.11 3.82
N TYR A 51 13.84 -0.99 4.56
CA TYR A 51 13.31 0.30 5.02
C TYR A 51 13.91 0.78 6.35
N GLY A 52 14.96 0.14 6.87
CA GLY A 52 15.71 0.55 8.06
C GLY A 52 15.35 -0.23 9.33
N GLY A 53 14.68 -1.36 9.19
CA GLY A 53 14.29 -2.27 10.25
C GLY A 53 12.92 -1.97 10.87
N LYS A 54 12.24 -3.04 11.26
CA LYS A 54 10.88 -2.99 11.83
C LYS A 54 10.74 -1.95 12.95
N ASN A 55 11.72 -1.89 13.86
CA ASN A 55 11.65 -1.01 15.02
C ASN A 55 11.72 0.49 14.65
N ASN A 56 12.50 0.87 13.63
CA ASN A 56 12.57 2.25 13.17
C ASN A 56 11.29 2.65 12.42
N VAL A 57 10.78 1.74 11.56
CA VAL A 57 9.54 1.95 10.82
C VAL A 57 8.35 2.12 11.78
N LEU A 58 8.24 1.33 12.84
CA LEU A 58 7.16 1.41 13.85
C LEU A 58 7.15 2.73 14.66
N LYS A 59 8.29 3.40 14.78
CA LYS A 59 8.39 4.69 15.48
C LYS A 59 7.78 5.85 14.70
N ILE A 60 7.56 5.69 13.40
CA ILE A 60 7.03 6.74 12.53
C ILE A 60 5.56 6.99 12.84
N LYS A 61 5.24 8.18 13.33
CA LYS A 61 3.87 8.61 13.62
C LYS A 61 3.41 9.73 12.68
N THR A 62 4.34 10.65 12.35
CA THR A 62 4.07 11.73 11.41
C THR A 62 5.18 11.83 10.38
N ILE A 63 4.81 12.21 9.16
CA ILE A 63 5.73 12.48 8.06
C ILE A 63 5.32 13.80 7.45
N SER A 64 6.25 14.75 7.36
CA SER A 64 6.08 15.98 6.60
C SER A 64 7.09 16.01 5.46
N ALA A 65 6.62 16.29 4.25
CA ALA A 65 7.46 16.36 3.07
C ALA A 65 7.15 17.63 2.28
N HIS A 66 8.19 18.28 1.77
CA HIS A 66 8.11 19.43 0.88
C HIS A 66 8.92 19.16 -0.37
N GLY A 67 8.49 19.73 -1.48
CA GLY A 67 9.16 19.54 -2.75
C GLY A 67 8.47 20.25 -3.89
N ARG A 68 8.57 19.70 -5.07
CA ARG A 68 8.02 20.19 -6.32
C ARG A 68 7.20 19.11 -6.99
N ILE A 69 6.14 19.51 -7.67
CA ILE A 69 5.38 18.69 -8.60
C ILE A 69 5.51 19.25 -10.01
N ASP A 70 5.76 18.37 -10.98
CA ASP A 70 5.60 18.63 -12.41
C ASP A 70 4.39 17.82 -12.88
N ASP A 71 3.27 18.51 -13.21
CA ASP A 71 1.99 17.91 -13.63
C ASP A 71 1.91 17.98 -15.17
N PHE A 72 2.03 16.83 -15.80
CA PHE A 72 2.04 16.72 -17.26
C PHE A 72 0.65 16.81 -17.88
N LEU A 73 -0.42 16.48 -17.12
CA LEU A 73 -1.79 16.62 -17.59
C LEU A 73 -2.21 18.08 -17.67
N ARG A 74 -1.87 18.86 -16.64
CA ARG A 74 -2.17 20.30 -16.57
C ARG A 74 -1.10 21.16 -17.22
N LYS A 75 0.05 20.56 -17.61
CA LYS A 75 1.24 21.26 -18.15
C LYS A 75 1.68 22.40 -17.22
N THR A 76 1.76 22.13 -15.94
CA THR A 76 2.13 23.10 -14.91
C THR A 76 3.07 22.46 -13.91
N SER A 77 3.81 23.30 -13.21
CA SER A 77 4.71 22.93 -12.15
C SER A 77 4.46 23.81 -10.94
N GLY A 78 4.80 23.31 -9.75
CA GLY A 78 4.59 24.09 -8.54
C GLY A 78 5.16 23.47 -7.29
N GLY A 79 4.98 24.18 -6.19
CA GLY A 79 5.30 23.67 -4.86
C GLY A 79 4.40 22.50 -4.49
N TYR A 80 4.96 21.58 -3.72
CA TYR A 80 4.26 20.44 -3.17
C TYR A 80 4.57 20.33 -1.67
N ALA A 81 3.53 20.20 -0.87
CA ALA A 81 3.67 19.86 0.54
C ALA A 81 2.74 18.71 0.90
N ARG A 82 3.20 17.84 1.78
CA ARG A 82 2.45 16.70 2.28
C ARG A 82 2.70 16.54 3.76
N THR A 83 1.62 16.36 4.51
CA THR A 83 1.65 15.98 5.92
C THR A 83 0.81 14.75 6.13
N MET A 84 1.38 13.74 6.77
CA MET A 84 0.70 12.50 7.12
C MET A 84 0.80 12.28 8.62
N ARG A 85 -0.29 11.87 9.26
CA ARG A 85 -0.34 11.36 10.64
C ARG A 85 -1.04 10.01 10.67
N ARG A 86 -0.42 9.05 11.31
CA ARG A 86 -0.98 7.74 11.53
C ARG A 86 -1.90 7.72 12.76
N PRO A 87 -3.00 6.97 12.71
CA PRO A 87 -3.54 6.29 11.53
C PRO A 87 -4.46 7.21 10.70
N GLY A 88 -4.39 7.13 9.36
CA GLY A 88 -5.46 7.54 8.45
C GLY A 88 -5.61 9.02 8.15
N GLU A 89 -4.66 9.89 8.48
CA GLU A 89 -4.74 11.31 8.18
C GLU A 89 -3.66 11.72 7.18
N LEU A 90 -4.09 12.47 6.16
CA LEU A 90 -3.25 12.97 5.08
C LEU A 90 -3.72 14.36 4.65
N ARG A 91 -2.79 15.30 4.53
CA ARG A 91 -2.99 16.56 3.84
C ARG A 91 -1.96 16.68 2.71
N ILE A 92 -2.43 17.09 1.54
CA ILE A 92 -1.59 17.40 0.38
C ILE A 92 -1.98 18.79 -0.10
N ASP A 93 -0.95 19.65 -0.21
CA ASP A 93 -1.06 20.99 -0.76
C ASP A 93 -0.23 21.04 -2.06
N ILE A 94 -0.88 21.33 -3.17
CA ILE A 94 -0.26 21.55 -4.47
C ILE A 94 -0.41 23.03 -4.78
N LEU A 95 0.71 23.73 -4.90
CA LEU A 95 0.79 25.18 -5.00
C LEU A 95 1.39 25.57 -6.37
N PRO A 96 0.67 25.41 -7.48
CA PRO A 96 1.09 25.93 -8.78
C PRO A 96 1.01 27.47 -8.77
N GLU A 97 1.61 28.09 -9.77
CA GLU A 97 1.57 29.56 -9.91
C GLU A 97 0.15 30.13 -10.00
N ARG A 98 -0.82 29.33 -10.42
CA ARG A 98 -2.25 29.72 -10.50
C ARG A 98 -3.13 28.59 -10.00
N GLY A 99 -3.91 28.88 -8.98
CA GLY A 99 -4.95 27.98 -8.45
C GLY A 99 -4.38 26.75 -7.75
N GLY A 100 -4.13 26.83 -6.44
CA GLY A 100 -3.67 25.68 -5.64
C GLY A 100 -4.75 24.62 -5.45
N GLU A 101 -4.34 23.41 -5.16
CA GLU A 101 -5.23 22.31 -4.79
C GLU A 101 -4.85 21.81 -3.40
N VAL A 102 -5.86 21.67 -2.53
CA VAL A 102 -5.72 21.09 -1.20
C VAL A 102 -6.56 19.82 -1.14
N ARG A 103 -5.99 18.76 -0.61
CA ARG A 103 -6.66 17.49 -0.33
C ARG A 103 -6.41 17.12 1.11
N ILE A 104 -7.49 16.82 1.85
CA ILE A 104 -7.41 16.40 3.25
C ILE A 104 -8.19 15.09 3.38
N LEU A 105 -7.53 14.07 3.93
CA LEU A 105 -8.16 12.84 4.39
C LEU A 105 -8.05 12.83 5.91
N SER A 106 -9.16 12.73 6.60
CA SER A 106 -9.20 12.65 8.06
C SER A 106 -10.43 11.87 8.51
N HIS A 107 -10.27 10.96 9.47
CA HIS A 107 -11.36 10.11 10.00
C HIS A 107 -12.21 9.44 8.91
N GLY A 108 -11.57 8.99 7.82
CA GLY A 108 -12.22 8.34 6.69
C GLY A 108 -12.99 9.28 5.74
N LYS A 109 -13.06 10.59 6.03
CA LYS A 109 -13.67 11.62 5.20
C LYS A 109 -12.61 12.33 4.38
N GLY A 110 -12.98 12.75 3.15
CA GLY A 110 -12.13 13.54 2.28
C GLY A 110 -12.68 14.93 2.06
N LEU A 111 -11.80 15.93 2.10
CA LEU A 111 -12.07 17.29 1.65
C LEU A 111 -11.13 17.62 0.48
N GLN A 112 -11.63 18.37 -0.49
CA GLN A 112 -10.85 18.81 -1.65
C GLN A 112 -11.30 20.17 -2.11
N GLY A 113 -10.36 21.00 -2.54
CA GLY A 113 -10.68 22.33 -3.08
C GLY A 113 -9.45 23.13 -3.40
N SER A 114 -9.62 24.45 -3.47
CA SER A 114 -8.56 25.41 -3.77
C SER A 114 -8.66 26.59 -2.80
N GLY A 115 -7.53 26.97 -2.21
CA GLY A 115 -7.50 28.01 -1.16
C GLY A 115 -8.41 27.62 0.01
N ASP A 116 -9.26 28.56 0.45
CA ASP A 116 -10.17 28.38 1.59
C ASP A 116 -11.47 27.66 1.21
N ARG A 117 -11.66 27.31 -0.06
CA ARG A 117 -12.87 26.67 -0.56
C ARG A 117 -12.71 25.15 -0.61
N LEU A 118 -12.86 24.51 0.53
CA LEU A 118 -12.83 23.06 0.64
C LEU A 118 -14.28 22.51 0.70
N GLY A 119 -14.55 21.51 -0.10
CA GLY A 119 -15.80 20.75 -0.11
C GLY A 119 -15.55 19.26 0.07
N ALA A 120 -16.63 18.51 0.31
CA ALA A 120 -16.54 17.06 0.41
C ALA A 120 -15.97 16.46 -0.88
N ALA A 121 -14.96 15.60 -0.76
CA ALA A 121 -14.38 14.92 -1.89
C ALA A 121 -15.40 13.98 -2.55
N LYS A 122 -15.45 13.98 -3.89
CA LYS A 122 -16.24 13.00 -4.65
C LYS A 122 -15.72 11.58 -4.40
N PRO A 123 -16.55 10.53 -4.58
CA PRO A 123 -16.14 9.15 -4.27
C PRO A 123 -14.80 8.72 -4.90
N VAL A 124 -14.57 9.05 -6.17
CA VAL A 124 -13.30 8.74 -6.87
C VAL A 124 -12.12 9.48 -6.26
N SER A 125 -12.30 10.77 -5.91
CA SER A 125 -11.26 11.58 -5.27
C SER A 125 -10.95 11.06 -3.87
N LEU A 126 -11.97 10.68 -3.09
CA LEU A 126 -11.79 10.07 -1.77
C LEU A 126 -11.02 8.74 -1.87
N SER A 127 -11.38 7.90 -2.84
CA SER A 127 -10.66 6.64 -3.11
C SER A 127 -9.20 6.91 -3.50
N SER A 128 -8.94 7.94 -4.31
CA SER A 128 -7.58 8.38 -4.66
C SER A 128 -6.79 8.87 -3.44
N MET A 129 -7.40 9.62 -2.53
CA MET A 129 -6.74 10.04 -1.27
C MET A 129 -6.39 8.84 -0.38
N ARG A 130 -7.28 7.85 -0.28
CA ARG A 130 -7.04 6.61 0.46
C ARG A 130 -5.90 5.79 -0.16
N TYR A 131 -5.84 5.72 -1.49
CA TYR A 131 -4.71 5.14 -2.21
C TYR A 131 -3.42 5.87 -1.89
N GLN A 132 -3.42 7.22 -1.96
CA GLN A 132 -2.25 8.04 -1.64
C GLN A 132 -1.77 7.83 -0.20
N TYR A 133 -2.69 7.81 0.77
CA TYR A 133 -2.36 7.46 2.15
C TYR A 133 -1.79 6.05 2.22
N GLY A 134 -2.44 5.06 1.60
CA GLY A 134 -2.09 3.66 1.68
C GLY A 134 -0.67 3.37 1.18
N TYR A 135 -0.28 3.90 0.01
CA TYR A 135 1.05 3.65 -0.50
C TYR A 135 2.15 4.36 0.30
N LEU A 136 1.83 5.48 0.96
CA LEU A 136 2.75 6.19 1.85
C LEU A 136 2.93 5.47 3.20
N ASP A 137 1.86 4.86 3.71
CA ASP A 137 1.82 4.13 4.97
C ASP A 137 2.33 2.69 4.85
N LEU A 138 2.61 2.21 3.65
CA LEU A 138 2.80 0.80 3.37
C LEU A 138 3.89 0.12 4.21
N PRO A 139 5.12 0.64 4.36
CA PRO A 139 6.11 0.02 5.24
C PRO A 139 5.65 -0.05 6.70
N MET A 140 4.97 0.99 7.18
CA MET A 140 4.49 1.06 8.56
C MET A 140 3.33 0.09 8.82
N SER A 141 2.40 -0.04 7.88
CA SER A 141 1.27 -0.97 7.99
C SER A 141 1.68 -2.43 7.83
N LEU A 142 2.76 -2.73 7.09
CA LEU A 142 3.40 -4.04 7.10
C LEU A 142 4.08 -4.33 8.45
N ALA A 143 4.73 -3.32 9.04
CA ALA A 143 5.45 -3.47 10.31
C ALA A 143 4.52 -3.74 11.51
N ASP A 144 3.36 -3.06 11.59
CA ASP A 144 2.39 -3.21 12.69
C ASP A 144 1.32 -4.29 12.41
N GLY A 145 1.31 -4.89 11.22
CA GLY A 145 0.37 -5.95 10.84
C GLY A 145 -1.03 -5.46 10.50
N SER A 146 -1.25 -4.16 10.32
CA SER A 146 -2.56 -3.62 9.89
C SER A 146 -2.82 -3.87 8.39
N ALA A 147 -1.78 -4.11 7.59
CA ALA A 147 -1.88 -4.54 6.20
C ALA A 147 -2.07 -6.07 6.10
N LYS A 148 -3.09 -6.51 5.37
CA LYS A 148 -3.23 -7.90 4.97
C LYS A 148 -2.54 -8.10 3.64
N ALA A 149 -1.49 -8.91 3.61
CA ALA A 149 -0.69 -9.14 2.41
C ALA A 149 -0.83 -10.59 1.91
N VAL A 150 -0.81 -10.75 0.59
CA VAL A 150 -0.76 -12.05 -0.08
C VAL A 150 0.34 -12.00 -1.14
N HIS A 151 1.28 -12.96 -1.10
CA HIS A 151 2.32 -13.11 -2.11
C HIS A 151 1.71 -13.66 -3.42
N ARG A 152 2.09 -13.08 -4.58
CA ARG A 152 1.54 -13.42 -5.91
C ARG A 152 2.60 -13.87 -6.91
N GLY A 153 3.79 -14.21 -6.44
CA GLY A 153 4.89 -14.66 -7.30
C GLY A 153 5.79 -13.51 -7.73
N VAL A 154 6.37 -13.64 -8.90
CA VAL A 154 7.35 -12.71 -9.46
C VAL A 154 6.84 -12.22 -10.82
N GLU A 155 6.97 -10.94 -11.08
CA GLU A 155 6.72 -10.31 -12.38
C GLU A 155 7.93 -9.46 -12.79
N GLU A 156 8.01 -9.10 -14.05
CA GLU A 156 9.04 -8.21 -14.55
C GLU A 156 8.54 -6.75 -14.58
N LEU A 157 9.38 -5.83 -14.12
CA LEU A 157 9.17 -4.38 -14.25
C LEU A 157 10.45 -3.75 -14.80
N HIS A 158 10.38 -3.17 -16.01
CA HIS A 158 11.53 -2.55 -16.69
C HIS A 158 12.75 -3.49 -16.81
N GLY A 159 12.53 -4.77 -17.15
CA GLY A 159 13.58 -5.77 -17.30
C GLY A 159 14.15 -6.32 -16.00
N ARG A 160 13.55 -6.00 -14.84
CA ARG A 160 14.00 -6.46 -13.52
C ARG A 160 12.94 -7.33 -12.84
N PRO A 161 13.33 -8.43 -12.18
CA PRO A 161 12.40 -9.26 -11.44
C PRO A 161 11.92 -8.54 -10.17
N MET A 162 10.60 -8.56 -9.94
CA MET A 162 9.92 -7.98 -8.78
C MET A 162 9.08 -9.03 -8.07
N GLU A 163 9.24 -9.18 -6.77
CA GLU A 163 8.25 -9.90 -5.96
C GLU A 163 6.95 -9.09 -5.90
N ILE A 164 5.81 -9.78 -6.04
CA ILE A 164 4.50 -9.14 -6.06
C ILE A 164 3.72 -9.46 -4.79
N LEU A 165 3.30 -8.42 -4.09
CA LEU A 165 2.30 -8.53 -3.03
C LEU A 165 0.99 -7.86 -3.45
N LEU A 166 -0.13 -8.51 -3.16
CA LEU A 166 -1.43 -7.83 -3.07
C LEU A 166 -1.67 -7.47 -1.61
N ILE A 167 -1.99 -6.22 -1.37
CA ILE A 167 -2.15 -5.68 -0.02
C ILE A 167 -3.51 -5.03 0.13
N GLU A 168 -4.24 -5.47 1.14
CA GLU A 168 -5.50 -4.89 1.57
C GLU A 168 -5.27 -4.01 2.80
N LEU A 169 -5.68 -2.77 2.69
CA LEU A 169 -5.72 -1.79 3.76
C LEU A 169 -7.16 -1.40 4.05
N ALA A 170 -7.47 -1.09 5.31
CA ALA A 170 -8.81 -0.66 5.68
C ALA A 170 -9.24 0.58 4.87
N ASN A 171 -10.41 0.48 4.22
CA ASN A 171 -11.01 1.58 3.47
C ASN A 171 -10.18 2.13 2.29
N ALA A 172 -9.21 1.38 1.77
CA ALA A 172 -8.42 1.74 0.60
C ALA A 172 -8.64 0.73 -0.55
N PRO A 173 -8.37 1.09 -1.81
CA PRO A 173 -8.29 0.11 -2.88
C PRO A 173 -7.19 -0.91 -2.59
N THR A 174 -7.37 -2.16 -3.05
CA THR A 174 -6.31 -3.17 -2.99
C THR A 174 -5.10 -2.68 -3.77
N LEU A 175 -3.94 -2.75 -3.13
CA LEU A 175 -2.68 -2.34 -3.71
C LEU A 175 -1.96 -3.55 -4.32
N LYS A 176 -1.48 -3.42 -5.56
CA LYS A 176 -0.48 -4.31 -6.14
C LYS A 176 0.89 -3.67 -5.95
N VAL A 177 1.77 -4.34 -5.23
CA VAL A 177 3.05 -3.83 -4.78
C VAL A 177 4.17 -4.61 -5.45
N TYR A 178 5.07 -3.91 -6.11
CA TYR A 178 6.25 -4.44 -6.79
C TYR A 178 7.48 -4.17 -5.93
N ILE A 179 8.11 -5.23 -5.47
CA ILE A 179 9.28 -5.21 -4.60
C ILE A 179 10.48 -5.72 -5.39
N ASP A 180 11.50 -4.92 -5.49
CA ASP A 180 12.74 -5.27 -6.17
C ASP A 180 13.40 -6.48 -5.52
N PHE A 181 13.71 -7.50 -6.32
CA PHE A 181 14.19 -8.78 -5.83
C PHE A 181 15.58 -8.70 -5.15
N GLU A 182 16.42 -7.74 -5.56
CA GLU A 182 17.78 -7.58 -5.03
C GLU A 182 17.84 -6.63 -3.84
N THR A 183 17.14 -5.48 -3.94
CA THR A 183 17.21 -4.42 -2.94
C THR A 183 16.11 -4.51 -1.90
N HIS A 184 15.07 -5.29 -2.14
CA HIS A 184 13.85 -5.42 -1.36
C HIS A 184 13.09 -4.09 -1.14
N LEU A 185 13.42 -3.05 -1.90
CA LEU A 185 12.69 -1.79 -1.89
C LEU A 185 11.43 -1.89 -2.74
N ILE A 186 10.36 -1.28 -2.28
CA ILE A 186 9.13 -1.13 -3.06
C ILE A 186 9.43 -0.17 -4.21
N ARG A 187 9.32 -0.65 -5.45
CA ARG A 187 9.62 0.14 -6.66
C ARG A 187 8.37 0.72 -7.29
N ARG A 188 7.22 0.04 -7.15
CA ARG A 188 5.96 0.50 -7.71
C ARG A 188 4.78 0.01 -6.86
N VAL A 189 3.76 0.85 -6.76
CA VAL A 189 2.46 0.50 -6.19
C VAL A 189 1.39 0.88 -7.19
N GLU A 190 0.43 -0.01 -7.40
CA GLU A 190 -0.71 0.21 -8.30
C GLU A 190 -2.02 -0.09 -7.59
N ALA A 191 -3.08 0.58 -8.02
CA ALA A 191 -4.45 0.21 -7.67
C ALA A 191 -5.39 0.44 -8.85
N ARG A 192 -6.42 -0.40 -8.94
CA ARG A 192 -7.50 -0.26 -9.91
C ARG A 192 -8.61 0.62 -9.34
N PHE A 193 -9.09 1.53 -10.15
CA PHE A 193 -10.16 2.47 -9.81
C PHE A 193 -11.31 2.30 -10.78
N GLU A 194 -12.52 2.18 -10.26
CA GLU A 194 -13.73 2.23 -11.04
C GLU A 194 -14.09 3.70 -11.31
N MET A 195 -14.15 4.06 -12.58
CA MET A 195 -14.41 5.42 -13.04
C MET A 195 -15.88 5.66 -13.39
N GLY A 196 -16.77 4.87 -12.78
CA GLY A 196 -18.21 4.90 -13.11
C GLY A 196 -18.46 4.42 -14.53
N GLY A 197 -19.36 5.09 -15.25
CA GLY A 197 -19.73 4.74 -16.64
C GLY A 197 -18.57 4.80 -17.67
N MET A 198 -17.37 5.25 -17.27
CA MET A 198 -16.17 5.30 -18.12
C MET A 198 -15.24 4.07 -17.98
N GLY A 199 -15.68 3.01 -17.30
CA GLY A 199 -14.90 1.82 -17.06
C GLY A 199 -13.92 1.94 -15.89
N SER A 200 -12.81 1.22 -15.93
CA SER A 200 -11.80 1.23 -14.87
C SER A 200 -10.45 1.75 -15.37
N SER A 201 -9.67 2.35 -14.48
CA SER A 201 -8.30 2.79 -14.74
C SER A 201 -7.36 2.30 -13.64
N VAL A 202 -6.10 2.06 -13.99
CA VAL A 202 -5.04 1.76 -13.01
C VAL A 202 -4.27 3.04 -12.72
N LEU A 203 -4.21 3.42 -11.46
CA LEU A 203 -3.27 4.43 -10.97
C LEU A 203 -2.04 3.71 -10.43
N GLY A 204 -0.87 4.24 -10.73
CA GLY A 204 0.41 3.71 -10.29
C GLY A 204 1.33 4.81 -9.78
N THR A 205 2.21 4.46 -8.85
CA THR A 205 3.29 5.34 -8.37
C THR A 205 4.58 4.53 -8.34
N GLU A 206 5.58 4.97 -9.09
CA GLU A 206 6.94 4.42 -9.04
C GLU A 206 7.84 5.27 -8.15
N TYR A 207 8.74 4.59 -7.45
CA TYR A 207 9.62 5.18 -6.44
C TYR A 207 11.06 5.14 -6.89
N ASP A 208 11.74 6.27 -6.68
CA ASP A 208 13.15 6.39 -6.96
C ASP A 208 13.87 7.32 -5.97
N ASN A 209 15.20 7.45 -6.11
CA ASN A 209 16.02 8.32 -5.28
C ASN A 209 15.80 8.10 -3.78
N PHE A 210 15.98 6.85 -3.33
CA PHE A 210 15.80 6.48 -1.94
C PHE A 210 16.89 7.07 -1.04
N LYS A 211 16.48 7.63 0.11
CA LYS A 211 17.40 8.16 1.13
C LYS A 211 16.96 7.75 2.53
N THR A 212 17.94 7.60 3.41
CA THR A 212 17.69 7.37 4.83
C THR A 212 17.46 8.69 5.55
N VAL A 213 16.36 8.77 6.30
CA VAL A 213 15.98 9.89 7.17
C VAL A 213 15.62 9.31 8.53
N ASP A 214 16.32 9.75 9.57
CA ASP A 214 16.13 9.30 10.97
C ASP A 214 16.07 7.74 11.11
N GLY A 215 16.92 7.04 10.34
CA GLY A 215 17.04 5.58 10.36
C GLY A 215 16.00 4.83 9.55
N ALA A 216 15.08 5.51 8.87
CA ALA A 216 14.13 4.90 7.94
C ALA A 216 14.37 5.36 6.50
N VAL A 217 14.08 4.50 5.52
CA VAL A 217 14.33 4.75 4.10
C VAL A 217 13.07 5.28 3.43
N PHE A 218 13.22 6.33 2.60
CA PHE A 218 12.12 6.95 1.87
C PHE A 218 12.50 7.24 0.42
N PRO A 219 11.56 7.05 -0.54
CA PRO A 219 11.73 7.57 -1.89
C PRO A 219 11.58 9.09 -1.90
N LEU A 220 12.48 9.78 -2.58
CA LEU A 220 12.40 11.22 -2.77
C LEU A 220 11.90 11.61 -4.17
N THR A 221 11.77 10.65 -5.08
CA THR A 221 11.15 10.85 -6.40
C THR A 221 9.98 9.89 -6.54
N LEU A 222 8.80 10.40 -6.89
CA LEU A 222 7.59 9.64 -7.12
C LEU A 222 7.05 9.98 -8.51
N ASN A 223 7.09 8.99 -9.42
CA ASN A 223 6.51 9.09 -10.76
C ASN A 223 5.09 8.52 -10.73
N ASN A 224 4.10 9.34 -11.02
CA ASN A 224 2.69 8.94 -10.97
C ASN A 224 2.16 8.63 -12.37
N PHE A 225 1.38 7.57 -12.47
CA PHE A 225 0.82 7.07 -13.71
C PHE A 225 -0.70 6.91 -13.61
N ALA A 226 -1.37 7.11 -14.73
CA ALA A 226 -2.77 6.75 -14.93
C ALA A 226 -2.95 6.06 -16.27
N GLY A 227 -3.51 4.85 -16.28
CA GLY A 227 -3.65 4.05 -17.51
C GLY A 227 -2.33 3.82 -18.25
N GLY A 228 -1.22 3.65 -17.53
CA GLY A 228 0.12 3.43 -18.08
C GLY A 228 0.85 4.69 -18.55
N LYS A 229 0.20 5.87 -18.54
CA LYS A 229 0.83 7.14 -18.92
C LYS A 229 1.34 7.87 -17.70
N ASN A 230 2.58 8.39 -17.75
CA ASN A 230 3.10 9.27 -16.71
C ASN A 230 2.29 10.58 -16.69
N ILE A 231 1.73 10.92 -15.54
CA ILE A 231 0.88 12.09 -15.35
C ILE A 231 1.51 13.16 -14.49
N SER A 232 2.47 12.80 -13.61
CA SER A 232 3.23 13.77 -12.82
C SER A 232 4.48 13.16 -12.22
N VAL A 233 5.44 14.01 -11.88
CA VAL A 233 6.61 13.68 -11.07
C VAL A 233 6.61 14.55 -9.82
N LEU A 234 6.78 13.91 -8.67
CA LEU A 234 7.03 14.58 -7.40
C LEU A 234 8.51 14.44 -7.05
N THR A 235 9.16 15.55 -6.77
CA THR A 235 10.53 15.58 -6.25
C THR A 235 10.51 16.16 -4.84
N ILE A 236 10.80 15.32 -3.85
CA ILE A 236 10.86 15.72 -2.43
C ILE A 236 12.25 16.28 -2.13
N THR A 237 12.29 17.51 -1.63
CA THR A 237 13.53 18.19 -1.27
C THR A 237 13.81 18.20 0.23
N ARG A 238 12.75 18.10 1.03
CA ARG A 238 12.83 18.00 2.49
C ARG A 238 11.79 17.01 3.02
N LEU A 239 12.23 16.11 3.88
CA LEU A 239 11.38 15.16 4.58
C LEU A 239 11.77 15.14 6.06
N THR A 240 10.78 15.18 6.95
CA THR A 240 10.96 15.15 8.39
C THR A 240 9.99 14.19 9.03
N LEU A 241 10.42 13.54 10.11
CA LEU A 241 9.65 12.52 10.83
C LEU A 241 9.33 13.00 12.24
N ASN A 242 8.18 12.58 12.74
CA ASN A 242 7.77 12.70 14.14
C ASN A 242 7.83 14.13 14.71
N GLN A 243 7.74 15.13 13.86
CA GLN A 243 7.64 16.52 14.32
C GLN A 243 6.23 16.82 14.82
N ALA A 244 6.12 17.71 15.79
CA ALA A 244 4.85 18.26 16.22
C ALA A 244 4.16 18.94 15.03
N LEU A 245 2.89 18.64 14.84
CA LEU A 245 2.08 19.23 13.78
C LEU A 245 1.25 20.37 14.35
N PRO A 246 1.01 21.44 13.58
CA PRO A 246 0.09 22.50 13.97
C PRO A 246 -1.31 21.94 14.25
N ASP A 247 -2.01 22.55 15.21
CA ASP A 247 -3.42 22.25 15.46
C ASP A 247 -4.25 22.53 14.20
N GLY A 248 -5.22 21.68 13.95
CA GLY A 248 -6.12 21.84 12.80
C GLY A 248 -5.50 21.52 11.43
N VAL A 249 -4.26 21.02 11.33
CA VAL A 249 -3.62 20.75 10.03
C VAL A 249 -4.45 19.84 9.11
N PHE A 250 -5.27 18.95 9.66
CA PHE A 250 -6.18 18.06 8.92
C PHE A 250 -7.64 18.54 8.97
N ALA A 251 -7.90 19.78 9.39
CA ALA A 251 -9.19 20.42 9.31
C ALA A 251 -9.24 21.39 8.09
N PRO A 252 -10.44 21.81 7.64
CA PRO A 252 -10.55 22.98 6.78
C PRO A 252 -9.87 24.17 7.44
N ASN A 253 -9.22 25.02 6.65
CA ASN A 253 -8.78 26.32 7.17
C ASN A 253 -10.06 27.14 7.45
N ASP A 254 -10.20 27.64 8.67
CA ASP A 254 -11.26 28.55 9.07
C ASP A 254 -11.14 29.90 8.34
#